data_38915c6c6f1cc4df9359df94dbd6996a
#
_entry.id   38915c6c6f1cc4df9359df94dbd6996a
#
_cell.length_a   1.000
_cell.length_b   1.000
_cell.length_c   1.000
_cell.angle_alpha   90.00
_cell.angle_beta   90.00
_cell.angle_gamma   90.00
#
_symmetry.space_group_name_H-M   'P 1'
#
loop_
_entity.id
_entity.type
_entity.pdbx_description
1 polymer ?
#
loop_
_entity_poly.entity_id
_entity_poly.type
_entity_poly.pdbx_seq_one_letter_code
_entity_poly.pdbx_strand_id
1 'polypeptide(L)'
;MSFVEDLSFGREGEVIVRNLLESSGNFDYVIDCSNDKYFQEKDIDLLALATDGHIAKYEVKTDRMAHETGNIAFEIRTSGNIGCLAKTEADFVMYYIEGNGKLYCFNAEQMRRYLRANRFKIYRMGDNAEGYILSINRLLRDKQMKRIRV
;
A
#
# COMPACT_ATOMS: atom_id res chain seq x y z
N MET A 1 10.50 16.25 8.92
CA MET A 1 9.40 16.71 8.07
C MET A 1 8.19 17.06 8.92
N SER A 2 7.47 18.11 8.58
CA SER A 2 6.29 18.51 9.33
C SER A 2 5.10 17.58 9.01
N PHE A 3 4.13 17.55 9.94
CA PHE A 3 2.87 16.80 9.75
C PHE A 3 2.13 17.20 8.46
N VAL A 4 2.17 18.50 8.10
CA VAL A 4 1.54 19.00 6.87
C VAL A 4 2.23 18.46 5.62
N GLU A 5 3.57 18.39 5.63
CA GLU A 5 4.34 17.81 4.53
C GLU A 5 4.05 16.32 4.38
N ASP A 6 3.95 15.57 5.48
CA ASP A 6 3.61 14.15 5.46
C ASP A 6 2.20 13.90 4.88
N LEU A 7 1.22 14.73 5.25
CA LEU A 7 -0.12 14.66 4.68
C LEU A 7 -0.12 14.97 3.18
N SER A 8 0.68 15.97 2.74
CA SER A 8 0.81 16.31 1.32
C SER A 8 1.34 15.15 0.49
N PHE A 9 2.33 14.42 1.00
CA PHE A 9 2.89 13.25 0.32
C PHE A 9 1.89 12.10 0.20
N GLY A 10 1.17 11.79 1.28
CA GLY A 10 0.13 10.77 1.26
C GLY A 10 -0.95 11.07 0.23
N ARG A 11 -1.35 12.33 0.10
CA ARG A 11 -2.35 12.78 -0.86
C ARG A 11 -1.87 12.67 -2.30
N GLU A 12 -0.60 12.92 -2.57
CA GLU A 12 -0.04 12.79 -3.93
C GLU A 12 -0.22 11.37 -4.47
N GLY A 13 0.16 10.36 -3.68
CA GLY A 13 -0.04 8.97 -4.04
C GLY A 13 -1.51 8.62 -4.26
N GLU A 14 -2.39 9.07 -3.38
CA GLU A 14 -3.84 8.84 -3.51
C GLU A 14 -4.41 9.46 -4.79
N VAL A 15 -4.00 10.67 -5.13
CA VAL A 15 -4.46 11.35 -6.36
C VAL A 15 -4.01 10.58 -7.61
N ILE A 16 -2.75 10.14 -7.63
CA ILE A 16 -2.20 9.37 -8.75
C ILE A 16 -2.98 8.06 -8.92
N VAL A 17 -3.19 7.32 -7.85
CA VAL A 17 -3.91 6.04 -7.89
C VAL A 17 -5.37 6.25 -8.29
N ARG A 18 -6.04 7.24 -7.73
CA ARG A 18 -7.41 7.58 -8.07
C ARG A 18 -7.57 7.88 -9.56
N ASN A 19 -6.71 8.74 -10.10
CA ASN A 19 -6.71 9.09 -11.51
C ASN A 19 -6.47 7.87 -12.40
N LEU A 20 -5.56 6.99 -11.99
CA LEU A 20 -5.28 5.74 -12.70
C LEU A 20 -6.51 4.84 -12.76
N LEU A 21 -7.18 4.63 -11.62
CA LEU A 21 -8.37 3.79 -11.54
C LEU A 21 -9.53 4.38 -12.35
N GLU A 22 -9.74 5.69 -12.26
CA GLU A 22 -10.79 6.39 -13.04
C GLU A 22 -10.56 6.29 -14.55
N SER A 23 -9.30 6.37 -15.00
CA SER A 23 -8.95 6.32 -16.42
C SER A 23 -8.83 4.93 -17.00
N SER A 24 -8.82 3.89 -16.17
CA SER A 24 -8.61 2.50 -16.61
C SER A 24 -9.77 1.92 -17.44
N GLY A 25 -10.96 2.48 -17.31
CA GLY A 25 -12.18 1.94 -17.95
C GLY A 25 -12.77 0.71 -17.28
N ASN A 26 -12.17 0.25 -16.18
CA ASN A 26 -12.62 -0.96 -15.46
C ASN A 26 -13.62 -0.67 -14.35
N PHE A 27 -13.79 0.60 -13.98
CA PHE A 27 -14.62 1.01 -12.87
C PHE A 27 -15.61 2.10 -13.30
N ASP A 28 -16.85 1.96 -12.85
CA ASP A 28 -17.90 2.97 -13.06
C ASP A 28 -17.68 4.17 -12.14
N TYR A 29 -17.25 3.90 -10.89
CA TYR A 29 -17.01 4.94 -9.88
C TYR A 29 -15.78 4.61 -9.07
N VAL A 30 -15.03 5.66 -8.72
CA VAL A 30 -13.94 5.61 -7.73
C VAL A 30 -14.24 6.64 -6.66
N ILE A 31 -14.32 6.21 -5.41
CA ILE A 31 -14.68 7.04 -4.27
C ILE A 31 -13.48 7.18 -3.35
N ASP A 32 -13.10 8.42 -3.07
CA ASP A 32 -12.10 8.73 -2.05
C ASP A 32 -12.78 8.69 -0.68
N CYS A 33 -12.38 7.73 0.14
CA CYS A 33 -12.88 7.57 1.50
C CYS A 33 -11.80 7.76 2.56
N SER A 34 -10.64 8.33 2.18
CA SER A 34 -9.50 8.52 3.06
C SER A 34 -9.76 9.42 4.27
N ASN A 35 -10.77 10.31 4.18
CA ASN A 35 -11.18 11.18 5.28
C ASN A 35 -12.37 10.64 6.09
N ASP A 36 -12.91 9.50 5.71
CA ASP A 36 -14.01 8.85 6.45
C ASP A 36 -13.45 7.99 7.57
N LYS A 37 -13.88 8.26 8.80
CA LYS A 37 -13.38 7.57 9.99
C LYS A 37 -13.58 6.05 9.94
N TYR A 38 -14.72 5.60 9.44
CA TYR A 38 -15.02 4.18 9.31
C TYR A 38 -13.98 3.46 8.45
N PHE A 39 -13.63 4.06 7.32
CA PHE A 39 -12.64 3.49 6.40
C PHE A 39 -11.21 3.69 6.86
N GLN A 40 -10.91 4.81 7.52
CA GLN A 40 -9.58 5.05 8.11
C GLN A 40 -9.20 3.95 9.12
N GLU A 41 -10.13 3.54 9.95
CA GLU A 41 -9.93 2.48 10.93
C GLU A 41 -9.63 1.12 10.28
N LYS A 42 -10.00 0.95 9.03
CA LYS A 42 -9.80 -0.27 8.23
C LYS A 42 -8.64 -0.16 7.25
N ASP A 43 -7.94 0.96 7.23
CA ASP A 43 -6.87 1.29 6.28
C ASP A 43 -7.35 1.15 4.82
N ILE A 44 -8.53 1.68 4.53
CA ILE A 44 -9.10 1.76 3.19
C ILE A 44 -9.13 3.23 2.76
N ASP A 45 -8.47 3.54 1.66
CA ASP A 45 -8.37 4.91 1.14
C ASP A 45 -9.32 5.16 -0.03
N LEU A 46 -9.50 4.15 -0.90
CA LEU A 46 -10.33 4.26 -2.10
C LEU A 46 -11.24 3.05 -2.25
N LEU A 47 -12.46 3.30 -2.71
CA LEU A 47 -13.38 2.27 -3.16
C LEU A 47 -13.57 2.41 -4.67
N ALA A 48 -13.47 1.30 -5.40
CA ALA A 48 -13.70 1.28 -6.84
C ALA A 48 -14.83 0.31 -7.17
N LEU A 49 -15.91 0.85 -7.76
CA LEU A 49 -17.04 0.04 -8.19
C LEU A 49 -16.78 -0.43 -9.62
N ALA A 50 -16.54 -1.72 -9.77
CA ALA A 50 -16.33 -2.34 -11.08
C ALA A 50 -17.62 -2.40 -11.89
N THR A 51 -17.47 -2.48 -13.21
CA THR A 51 -18.61 -2.54 -14.14
C THR A 51 -19.50 -3.77 -13.93
N ASP A 52 -18.95 -4.84 -13.35
CA ASP A 52 -19.69 -6.07 -13.01
C ASP A 52 -20.38 -6.03 -11.63
N GLY A 53 -20.28 -4.90 -10.92
CA GLY A 53 -20.89 -4.70 -9.60
C GLY A 53 -19.99 -5.02 -8.41
N HIS A 54 -18.79 -5.57 -8.61
CA HIS A 54 -17.85 -5.80 -7.53
C HIS A 54 -17.27 -4.49 -7.01
N ILE A 55 -17.04 -4.41 -5.70
CA ILE A 55 -16.37 -3.29 -5.05
C ILE A 55 -14.96 -3.73 -4.68
N ALA A 56 -13.95 -3.07 -5.24
CA ALA A 56 -12.55 -3.27 -4.86
C ALA A 56 -12.14 -2.20 -3.86
N LYS A 57 -11.48 -2.61 -2.79
CA LYS A 57 -11.01 -1.74 -1.71
C LYS A 57 -9.50 -1.61 -1.81
N TYR A 58 -9.03 -0.36 -1.84
CA TYR A 58 -7.62 -0.04 -2.00
C TYR A 58 -7.08 0.73 -0.82
N GLU A 59 -5.91 0.32 -0.36
CA GLU A 59 -5.05 1.14 0.49
C GLU A 59 -3.94 1.72 -0.39
N VAL A 60 -3.60 2.98 -0.17
CA VAL A 60 -2.50 3.65 -0.89
C VAL A 60 -1.39 3.96 0.08
N LYS A 61 -0.19 3.50 -0.24
CA LYS A 61 1.03 3.80 0.51
C LYS A 61 1.98 4.62 -0.35
N THR A 62 2.57 5.65 0.25
CA THR A 62 3.63 6.44 -0.37
C THR A 62 4.92 6.24 0.39
N ASP A 63 5.99 5.85 -0.31
CA ASP A 63 7.29 5.57 0.27
C ASP A 63 8.34 6.49 -0.37
N ARG A 64 9.14 7.15 0.47
CA ARG A 64 10.18 8.07 0.02
C ARG A 64 11.57 7.46 -0.01
N MET A 65 11.76 6.33 0.65
CA MET A 65 13.08 5.71 0.81
C MET A 65 13.34 4.61 -0.21
N ALA A 66 12.28 3.97 -0.71
CA ALA A 66 12.41 2.81 -1.58
C ALA A 66 13.12 3.10 -2.90
N HIS A 67 13.08 4.33 -3.40
CA HIS A 67 13.80 4.69 -4.62
C HIS A 67 15.34 4.60 -4.44
N GLU A 68 15.83 4.80 -3.23
CA GLU A 68 17.26 4.66 -2.91
C GLU A 68 17.64 3.25 -2.49
N THR A 69 16.80 2.61 -1.70
CA THR A 69 17.11 1.31 -1.09
C THR A 69 16.72 0.12 -1.97
N GLY A 70 15.71 0.28 -2.83
CA GLY A 70 15.11 -0.83 -3.58
C GLY A 70 14.30 -1.79 -2.73
N ASN A 71 13.98 -1.42 -1.49
CA ASN A 71 13.29 -2.27 -0.52
C ASN A 71 11.96 -1.69 -0.08
N ILE A 72 11.02 -2.58 0.25
CA ILE A 72 9.76 -2.25 0.89
C ILE A 72 9.77 -2.77 2.32
N ALA A 73 9.27 -1.94 3.24
CA ALA A 73 9.11 -2.31 4.65
C ALA A 73 7.65 -2.71 4.92
N PHE A 74 7.48 -3.88 5.53
CA PHE A 74 6.16 -4.36 5.97
C PHE A 74 6.12 -4.39 7.48
N GLU A 75 5.47 -3.40 8.08
CA GLU A 75 5.34 -3.34 9.54
C GLU A 75 4.40 -4.44 10.04
N ILE A 76 4.86 -5.23 11.00
CA ILE A 76 4.05 -6.24 11.69
C ILE A 76 3.60 -5.77 13.06
N ARG A 77 4.33 -4.83 13.67
CA ARG A 77 3.99 -4.19 14.94
C ARG A 77 4.45 -2.75 14.97
N THR A 78 3.63 -1.87 15.56
CA THR A 78 3.99 -0.49 15.85
C THR A 78 3.43 -0.13 17.21
N SER A 79 4.29 0.29 18.17
CA SER A 79 3.91 0.63 19.54
C SER A 79 3.04 -0.43 20.22
N GLY A 80 3.38 -1.73 20.02
CA GLY A 80 2.65 -2.86 20.58
C GLY A 80 1.34 -3.23 19.85
N ASN A 81 0.93 -2.45 18.86
CA ASN A 81 -0.26 -2.71 18.04
C ASN A 81 0.09 -3.49 16.77
N ILE A 82 -0.93 -4.12 16.18
CA ILE A 82 -0.81 -4.82 14.90
C ILE A 82 -0.37 -3.83 13.81
N GLY A 83 0.64 -4.21 13.01
CA GLY A 83 1.14 -3.41 11.90
C GLY A 83 0.13 -3.30 10.75
N CYS A 84 0.34 -2.30 9.87
CA CYS A 84 -0.67 -1.92 8.88
C CYS A 84 -1.03 -3.03 7.88
N LEU A 85 -0.09 -3.88 7.46
CA LEU A 85 -0.43 -4.97 6.53
C LEU A 85 -1.37 -6.01 7.16
N ALA A 86 -1.18 -6.34 8.44
CA ALA A 86 -2.06 -7.25 9.16
C ALA A 86 -3.40 -6.59 9.50
N LYS A 87 -3.42 -5.27 9.66
CA LYS A 87 -4.59 -4.48 10.03
C LYS A 87 -5.51 -4.17 8.86
N THR A 88 -4.95 -3.92 7.67
CA THR A 88 -5.74 -3.43 6.54
C THR A 88 -6.83 -4.42 6.13
N GLU A 89 -8.02 -3.90 5.86
CA GLU A 89 -9.14 -4.64 5.28
C GLU A 89 -9.28 -4.33 3.78
N ALA A 90 -8.31 -3.64 3.18
CA ALA A 90 -8.27 -3.45 1.74
C ALA A 90 -7.98 -4.77 1.01
N ASP A 91 -8.49 -4.88 -0.21
CA ASP A 91 -8.20 -6.02 -1.08
C ASP A 91 -6.80 -5.89 -1.69
N PHE A 92 -6.44 -4.67 -2.09
CA PHE A 92 -5.18 -4.35 -2.75
C PHE A 92 -4.48 -3.18 -2.07
N VAL A 93 -3.16 -3.24 -2.09
CA VAL A 93 -2.33 -2.11 -1.70
C VAL A 93 -1.66 -1.56 -2.96
N MET A 94 -1.84 -0.28 -3.20
CA MET A 94 -1.14 0.49 -4.22
C MET A 94 0.04 1.18 -3.55
N TYR A 95 1.24 0.76 -3.93
CA TYR A 95 2.48 1.22 -3.31
C TYR A 95 3.20 2.17 -4.25
N TYR A 96 3.11 3.46 -3.96
CA TYR A 96 3.72 4.52 -4.75
C TYR A 96 5.08 4.90 -4.17
N ILE A 97 6.11 4.89 -5.03
CA ILE A 97 7.45 5.29 -4.64
C ILE A 97 7.70 6.70 -5.14
N GLU A 98 7.70 7.65 -4.20
CA GLU A 98 8.10 9.01 -4.46
C GLU A 98 9.61 9.02 -4.77
N GLY A 99 10.04 9.90 -5.61
CA GLY A 99 11.43 9.99 -6.04
C GLY A 99 11.69 9.37 -7.42
N ASN A 100 11.11 8.20 -7.73
CA ASN A 100 11.20 7.62 -9.07
C ASN A 100 9.85 7.48 -9.80
N GLY A 101 8.75 7.81 -9.11
CA GLY A 101 7.41 7.77 -9.69
C GLY A 101 6.86 6.39 -10.01
N LYS A 102 7.48 5.33 -9.51
CA LYS A 102 7.03 3.96 -9.77
C LYS A 102 5.87 3.58 -8.86
N LEU A 103 4.91 2.88 -9.43
CA LEU A 103 3.73 2.37 -8.73
C LEU A 103 3.70 0.85 -8.81
N TYR A 104 3.46 0.22 -7.68
CA TYR A 104 3.31 -1.23 -7.56
C TYR A 104 1.97 -1.57 -6.92
N CYS A 105 1.45 -2.74 -7.26
CA CYS A 105 0.21 -3.25 -6.68
C CYS A 105 0.42 -4.66 -6.16
N PHE A 106 -0.11 -4.95 -4.98
CA PHE A 106 -0.16 -6.31 -4.48
C PHE A 106 -1.51 -6.58 -3.79
N ASN A 107 -1.92 -7.84 -3.84
CA ASN A 107 -3.08 -8.31 -3.11
C ASN A 107 -2.69 -8.46 -1.63
N ALA A 108 -3.45 -7.85 -0.73
CA ALA A 108 -3.11 -7.82 0.69
C ALA A 108 -3.09 -9.21 1.32
N GLU A 109 -4.09 -10.05 1.04
CA GLU A 109 -4.17 -11.41 1.58
C GLU A 109 -3.07 -12.32 1.03
N GLN A 110 -2.77 -12.22 -0.26
CA GLN A 110 -1.68 -12.96 -0.87
C GLN A 110 -0.34 -12.59 -0.24
N MET A 111 -0.11 -11.30 0.00
CA MET A 111 1.12 -10.84 0.64
C MET A 111 1.23 -11.34 2.08
N ARG A 112 0.14 -11.30 2.85
CA ARG A 112 0.12 -11.86 4.20
C ARG A 112 0.49 -13.35 4.19
N ARG A 113 -0.05 -14.12 3.26
CA ARG A 113 0.29 -15.56 3.11
C ARG A 113 1.74 -15.78 2.76
N TYR A 114 2.26 -14.99 1.83
CA TYR A 114 3.67 -15.04 1.44
C TYR A 114 4.60 -14.76 2.62
N LEU A 115 4.31 -13.74 3.40
CA LEU A 115 5.13 -13.38 4.56
C LEU A 115 5.07 -14.44 5.66
N ARG A 116 3.93 -15.11 5.86
CA ARG A 116 3.79 -16.21 6.82
C ARG A 116 4.47 -17.49 6.36
N ALA A 117 4.43 -17.78 5.07
CA ALA A 117 5.00 -19.02 4.51
C ALA A 117 6.53 -19.01 4.47
N ASN A 118 7.15 -17.85 4.52
CA ASN A 118 8.59 -17.67 4.48
C ASN A 118 9.08 -17.19 5.85
N ARG A 119 10.28 -17.67 6.25
CA ARG A 119 10.88 -17.27 7.51
C ARG A 119 11.82 -16.08 7.30
N PHE A 120 11.22 -14.91 7.04
CA PHE A 120 11.99 -13.69 6.88
C PHE A 120 12.49 -13.17 8.22
N LYS A 121 13.63 -12.48 8.16
CA LYS A 121 14.19 -11.81 9.33
C LYS A 121 13.28 -10.63 9.70
N ILE A 122 13.04 -10.48 11.01
CA ILE A 122 12.34 -9.33 11.57
C ILE A 122 13.38 -8.26 11.89
N TYR A 123 13.12 -7.05 11.38
CA TYR A 123 13.97 -5.89 11.63
C TYR A 123 13.27 -4.91 12.55
N ARG A 124 14.05 -4.24 13.38
CA ARG A 124 13.57 -3.10 14.15
C ARG A 124 13.50 -1.88 13.24
N MET A 125 12.34 -1.24 13.21
CA MET A 125 12.05 -0.08 12.36
C MET A 125 11.82 1.15 13.23
N GLY A 126 12.91 1.85 13.60
CA GLY A 126 12.83 2.94 14.55
C GLY A 126 12.57 2.44 15.97
N ASP A 127 12.02 3.28 16.83
CA ASP A 127 11.95 3.01 18.27
C ASP A 127 10.83 2.04 18.67
N ASN A 128 9.73 2.01 17.92
CA ASN A 128 8.50 1.32 18.32
C ASN A 128 7.90 0.41 17.25
N ALA A 129 8.61 0.15 16.16
CA ALA A 129 8.10 -0.64 15.06
C ALA A 129 9.02 -1.83 14.75
N GLU A 130 8.42 -2.92 14.33
CA GLU A 130 9.10 -4.12 13.84
C GLU A 130 8.45 -4.58 12.54
N GLY A 131 9.23 -5.18 11.66
CA GLY A 131 8.69 -5.71 10.42
C GLY A 131 9.70 -6.39 9.53
N TYR A 132 9.27 -6.68 8.32
CA TYR A 132 10.10 -7.29 7.29
C TYR A 132 10.56 -6.23 6.30
N ILE A 133 11.80 -6.37 5.82
CA ILE A 133 12.35 -5.53 4.76
C ILE A 133 12.68 -6.45 3.58
N LEU A 134 11.96 -6.29 2.47
CA LEU A 134 12.10 -7.15 1.30
C LEU A 134 12.42 -6.32 0.05
N SER A 135 13.27 -6.88 -0.82
CA SER A 135 13.59 -6.19 -2.07
C SER A 135 12.41 -6.23 -3.04
N ILE A 136 12.22 -5.12 -3.74
CA ILE A 136 11.22 -5.00 -4.80
C ILE A 136 11.46 -6.07 -5.88
N ASN A 137 12.73 -6.28 -6.28
CA ASN A 137 13.08 -7.28 -7.29
C ASN A 137 12.66 -8.68 -6.87
N ARG A 138 12.83 -9.04 -5.60
CA ARG A 138 12.40 -10.34 -5.08
C ARG A 138 10.89 -10.50 -5.17
N LEU A 139 10.14 -9.49 -4.75
CA LEU A 139 8.68 -9.53 -4.78
C LEU A 139 8.13 -9.63 -6.20
N LEU A 140 8.75 -8.96 -7.16
CA LEU A 140 8.41 -9.07 -8.57
C LEU A 140 8.74 -10.45 -9.14
N ARG A 141 9.93 -10.96 -8.83
CA ARG A 141 10.38 -12.30 -9.27
C ARG A 141 9.47 -13.40 -8.73
N ASP A 142 9.07 -13.30 -7.47
CA ASP A 142 8.20 -14.29 -6.82
C ASP A 142 6.72 -14.04 -7.12
N LYS A 143 6.40 -13.09 -8.00
CA LYS A 143 5.04 -12.75 -8.46
C LYS A 143 4.09 -12.36 -7.32
N GLN A 144 4.63 -11.78 -6.27
CA GLN A 144 3.86 -11.28 -5.14
C GLN A 144 3.39 -9.85 -5.34
N MET A 145 3.99 -9.15 -6.27
CA MET A 145 3.73 -7.77 -6.57
C MET A 145 3.91 -7.54 -8.07
N LYS A 146 3.19 -6.60 -8.64
CA LYS A 146 3.36 -6.19 -10.04
C LYS A 146 3.52 -4.69 -10.14
N ARG A 147 4.28 -4.26 -11.14
CA ARG A 147 4.41 -2.85 -11.47
C ARG A 147 3.20 -2.40 -12.29
N ILE A 148 2.64 -1.27 -11.92
CA ILE A 148 1.58 -0.60 -12.66
C ILE A 148 2.20 0.60 -13.38
N ARG A 149 2.01 0.68 -14.67
CA ARG A 149 2.48 1.83 -15.45
C ARG A 149 1.50 2.98 -15.32
N VAL A 150 2.03 4.10 -14.96
CA VAL A 150 1.25 5.34 -14.75
C VAL A 150 1.46 6.27 -15.94
#